data_2a01c043bcd4d217d6fa90e6d3eb96b0
#
_entry.id   2a01c043bcd4d217d6fa90e6d3eb96b0
#
_cell.length_a   1.000
_cell.length_b   1.000
_cell.length_c   1.000
_cell.angle_alpha   90.00
_cell.angle_beta   90.00
_cell.angle_gamma   90.00
#
_symmetry.space_group_name_H-M   'P 1'
#
loop_
_entity.id
_entity.type
_entity.pdbx_description
1 polymer ?
#
loop_
_entity_poly.entity_id
_entity_poly.type
_entity_poly.pdbx_seq_one_letter_code
_entity_poly.pdbx_strand_id
1 'polypeptide(L)'
;ALTGIGMLLVEELDADWNLCTVEQAPAEDIYANGYVLHAFLGEVGVSVPGFMERAFDFGSFKMAQFAGLQVTGGSTSTRGTGVFGMRLAGATARAMLLEAGAEKLGVPMSDLTARDSRVIHEATGRSATYGELAARASALDLPSGPQLKSREEYRLVGTSQNRADIPSK
;
A
#
# COMPACT_ATOMS: atom_id res chain seq x y z
N ALA A 1 3.75 7.00 14.36
CA ALA A 1 2.89 6.13 13.52
C ALA A 1 2.92 6.56 12.05
N LEU A 2 2.76 7.86 11.74
CA LEU A 2 2.66 8.36 10.35
C LEU A 2 3.80 7.87 9.45
N THR A 3 5.05 8.09 9.85
CA THR A 3 6.24 7.62 9.11
C THR A 3 6.22 6.12 8.86
N GLY A 4 5.94 5.32 9.89
CA GLY A 4 5.91 3.85 9.76
C GLY A 4 4.79 3.35 8.84
N ILE A 5 3.63 4.00 8.85
CA ILE A 5 2.51 3.68 7.95
C ILE A 5 2.91 4.01 6.50
N GLY A 6 3.53 5.18 6.28
CA GLY A 6 4.06 5.55 4.96
C GLY A 6 5.14 4.59 4.46
N MET A 7 6.07 4.18 5.34
CA MET A 7 7.11 3.21 4.99
C MET A 7 6.51 1.88 4.51
N LEU A 8 5.45 1.38 5.15
CA LEU A 8 4.80 0.12 4.76
C LEU A 8 4.17 0.20 3.36
N LEU A 9 3.57 1.32 3.02
CA LEU A 9 3.02 1.54 1.67
C LEU A 9 4.14 1.63 0.63
N VAL A 10 5.15 2.48 0.90
CA VAL A 10 6.26 2.74 -0.02
C VAL A 10 7.12 1.48 -0.23
N GLU A 11 7.31 0.66 0.81
CA GLU A 11 7.96 -0.64 0.71
C GLU A 11 7.27 -1.55 -0.30
N GLU A 12 5.96 -1.75 -0.16
CA GLU A 12 5.19 -2.61 -1.06
C GLU A 12 5.09 -2.04 -2.48
N LEU A 13 5.11 -0.72 -2.61
CA LEU A 13 5.06 -0.03 -3.90
C LEU A 13 6.40 -0.06 -4.65
N ASP A 14 7.52 -0.38 -3.98
CA ASP A 14 8.88 -0.23 -4.51
C ASP A 14 9.19 1.21 -4.97
N ALA A 15 8.63 2.21 -4.29
CA ALA A 15 8.89 3.60 -4.60
C ALA A 15 10.16 4.11 -3.88
N ASP A 16 10.77 5.15 -4.45
CA ASP A 16 11.87 5.85 -3.79
C ASP A 16 11.34 6.69 -2.63
N TRP A 17 11.74 6.34 -1.40
CA TRP A 17 11.32 7.05 -0.18
C TRP A 17 11.64 8.54 -0.22
N ASN A 18 12.74 8.94 -0.85
CA ASN A 18 13.16 10.34 -0.92
C ASN A 18 12.25 11.20 -1.82
N LEU A 19 11.47 10.56 -2.69
CA LEU A 19 10.47 11.22 -3.54
C LEU A 19 9.06 11.21 -2.94
N CYS A 20 8.90 10.63 -1.75
CA CYS A 20 7.59 10.47 -1.12
C CYS A 20 7.36 11.53 -0.04
N THR A 21 6.15 12.08 -0.05
CA THR A 21 5.64 12.91 1.05
C THR A 21 4.55 12.14 1.78
N VAL A 22 4.61 12.10 3.11
CA VAL A 22 3.63 11.44 3.95
C VAL A 22 2.85 12.49 4.71
N GLU A 23 1.58 12.60 4.42
CA GLU A 23 0.68 13.56 5.04
C GLU A 23 -0.44 12.84 5.80
N GLN A 24 -0.94 13.51 6.83
CA GLN A 24 -2.11 12.99 7.55
C GLN A 24 -3.37 13.29 6.75
N ALA A 25 -4.19 12.26 6.52
CA ALA A 25 -5.50 12.43 5.89
C ALA A 25 -6.39 13.34 6.77
N PRO A 26 -7.23 14.18 6.16
CA PRO A 26 -8.22 14.95 6.90
C PRO A 26 -9.27 14.03 7.56
N ALA A 27 -9.97 14.57 8.55
CA ALA A 27 -11.01 13.84 9.28
C ALA A 27 -12.33 13.83 8.48
N GLU A 28 -12.35 13.03 7.41
CA GLU A 28 -13.51 12.87 6.52
C GLU A 28 -13.90 11.39 6.45
N ASP A 29 -15.19 11.12 6.21
CA ASP A 29 -15.75 9.76 6.20
C ASP A 29 -15.10 8.82 5.18
N ILE A 30 -14.56 9.35 4.09
CA ILE A 30 -13.84 8.57 3.08
C ILE A 30 -12.58 7.91 3.66
N TYR A 31 -12.00 8.49 4.72
CA TYR A 31 -10.80 7.97 5.41
C TYR A 31 -11.15 7.17 6.67
N ALA A 32 -12.41 6.76 6.83
CA ALA A 32 -12.81 5.91 7.94
C ALA A 32 -11.98 4.59 7.95
N ASN A 33 -11.53 4.20 9.14
CA ASN A 33 -10.60 3.08 9.28
C ASN A 33 -11.33 1.76 9.53
N GLY A 34 -11.81 1.12 8.46
CA GLY A 34 -12.42 -0.20 8.50
C GLY A 34 -11.47 -1.33 8.93
N TYR A 35 -10.16 -1.16 8.73
CA TYR A 35 -9.15 -2.18 9.08
C TYR A 35 -8.88 -2.31 10.57
N VAL A 36 -9.38 -1.42 11.41
CA VAL A 36 -9.30 -1.57 12.88
C VAL A 36 -9.93 -2.88 13.34
N LEU A 37 -11.04 -3.27 12.72
CA LEU A 37 -11.73 -4.53 13.09
C LEU A 37 -10.89 -5.77 12.73
N HIS A 38 -10.18 -5.76 11.60
CA HIS A 38 -9.22 -6.82 11.28
C HIS A 38 -8.11 -6.96 12.32
N ALA A 39 -7.60 -5.83 12.83
CA ALA A 39 -6.57 -5.85 13.86
C ALA A 39 -7.09 -6.49 15.15
N PHE A 40 -8.31 -6.16 15.58
CA PHE A 40 -8.93 -6.75 16.76
C PHE A 40 -9.20 -8.26 16.60
N LEU A 41 -9.76 -8.68 15.45
CA LEU A 41 -10.01 -10.09 15.20
C LEU A 41 -8.71 -10.91 15.16
N GLY A 42 -7.66 -10.35 14.55
CA GLY A 42 -6.34 -10.98 14.55
C GLY A 42 -5.73 -11.16 15.93
N GLU A 43 -5.99 -10.21 16.85
CA GLU A 43 -5.54 -10.32 18.26
C GLU A 43 -6.23 -11.45 19.02
N VAL A 44 -7.49 -11.73 18.71
CA VAL A 44 -8.24 -12.83 19.34
C VAL A 44 -8.16 -14.14 18.55
N GLY A 45 -7.31 -14.20 17.52
CA GLY A 45 -7.07 -15.41 16.73
C GLY A 45 -8.22 -15.78 15.78
N VAL A 46 -9.11 -14.85 15.48
CA VAL A 46 -10.22 -15.04 14.55
C VAL A 46 -9.82 -14.57 13.15
N SER A 47 -9.96 -15.44 12.15
CA SER A 47 -9.78 -15.10 10.75
C SER A 47 -11.13 -15.04 10.02
N VAL A 48 -11.28 -14.07 9.12
CA VAL A 48 -12.45 -13.97 8.25
C VAL A 48 -12.26 -14.95 7.09
N PRO A 49 -13.24 -15.85 6.81
CA PRO A 49 -13.15 -16.72 5.64
C PRO A 49 -13.08 -15.91 4.33
N GLY A 50 -12.22 -16.32 3.39
CA GLY A 50 -11.95 -15.56 2.16
C GLY A 50 -13.19 -15.21 1.35
N PHE A 51 -14.20 -16.10 1.31
CA PHE A 51 -15.46 -15.82 0.60
C PHE A 51 -16.31 -14.71 1.26
N MET A 52 -16.05 -14.36 2.52
CA MET A 52 -16.74 -13.32 3.27
C MET A 52 -15.93 -12.01 3.39
N GLU A 53 -14.65 -12.00 3.02
CA GLU A 53 -13.77 -10.85 3.22
C GLU A 53 -14.34 -9.55 2.63
N ARG A 54 -14.80 -9.58 1.38
CA ARG A 54 -15.38 -8.36 0.74
C ARG A 54 -16.60 -7.81 1.47
N ALA A 55 -17.48 -8.69 1.94
CA ALA A 55 -18.68 -8.28 2.69
C ALA A 55 -18.29 -7.77 4.08
N PHE A 56 -17.31 -8.41 4.71
CA PHE A 56 -16.78 -8.01 6.01
C PHE A 56 -16.08 -6.64 5.91
N ASP A 57 -15.23 -6.43 4.91
CA ASP A 57 -14.54 -5.15 4.68
C ASP A 57 -15.52 -4.01 4.45
N PHE A 58 -16.53 -4.24 3.60
CA PHE A 58 -17.57 -3.25 3.36
C PHE A 58 -18.36 -2.92 4.64
N GLY A 59 -18.78 -3.93 5.40
CA GLY A 59 -19.49 -3.76 6.66
C GLY A 59 -18.64 -3.04 7.72
N SER A 60 -17.37 -3.42 7.84
CA SER A 60 -16.40 -2.80 8.74
C SER A 60 -16.16 -1.33 8.40
N PHE A 61 -16.03 -1.02 7.12
CA PHE A 61 -15.87 0.35 6.65
C PHE A 61 -17.12 1.20 6.96
N LYS A 62 -18.31 0.67 6.67
CA LYS A 62 -19.57 1.36 7.00
C LYS A 62 -19.75 1.59 8.49
N MET A 63 -19.40 0.61 9.31
CA MET A 63 -19.43 0.75 10.77
C MET A 63 -18.42 1.79 11.24
N ALA A 64 -17.22 1.81 10.67
CA ALA A 64 -16.20 2.81 10.98
C ALA A 64 -16.65 4.23 10.61
N GLN A 65 -17.33 4.41 9.46
CA GLN A 65 -17.95 5.68 9.08
C GLN A 65 -19.00 6.13 10.09
N PHE A 66 -19.92 5.23 10.44
CA PHE A 66 -20.97 5.53 11.40
C PHE A 66 -20.45 5.88 12.80
N ALA A 67 -19.39 5.21 13.24
CA ALA A 67 -18.77 5.42 14.54
C ALA A 67 -17.73 6.58 14.54
N GLY A 68 -17.47 7.24 13.41
CA GLY A 68 -16.45 8.30 13.30
C GLY A 68 -15.02 7.80 13.53
N LEU A 69 -14.74 6.53 13.23
CA LEU A 69 -13.43 5.90 13.45
C LEU A 69 -12.46 6.23 12.30
N GLN A 70 -11.98 7.46 12.27
CA GLN A 70 -11.07 7.92 11.23
C GLN A 70 -9.61 7.81 11.64
N VAL A 71 -9.32 7.97 12.91
CA VAL A 71 -7.96 7.95 13.44
C VAL A 71 -7.86 6.93 14.57
N THR A 72 -6.79 6.15 14.51
CA THR A 72 -6.39 5.30 15.62
C THR A 72 -5.00 5.70 16.08
N GLY A 73 -4.73 5.62 17.39
CA GLY A 73 -3.45 6.03 17.94
C GLY A 73 -2.36 4.96 17.84
N GLY A 74 -1.11 5.40 17.72
CA GLY A 74 0.09 4.61 18.01
C GLY A 74 0.21 3.29 17.23
N SER A 75 0.41 2.21 17.95
CA SER A 75 0.69 0.90 17.35
C SER A 75 -0.54 0.27 16.69
N THR A 76 -1.75 0.59 17.13
CA THR A 76 -3.00 0.11 16.48
C THR A 76 -3.08 0.62 15.04
N SER A 77 -2.77 1.88 14.78
CA SER A 77 -2.72 2.42 13.41
C SER A 77 -1.68 1.70 12.55
N THR A 78 -0.50 1.43 13.10
CA THR A 78 0.56 0.71 12.35
C THR A 78 0.14 -0.72 12.05
N ARG A 79 -0.45 -1.42 13.02
CA ARG A 79 -0.90 -2.83 12.87
C ARG A 79 -2.14 -2.95 11.98
N GLY A 80 -3.17 -2.17 12.23
CA GLY A 80 -4.42 -2.20 11.48
C GLY A 80 -4.26 -1.55 10.11
N THR A 81 -4.12 -0.24 10.07
CA THR A 81 -4.03 0.52 8.82
C THR A 81 -2.75 0.21 8.04
N GLY A 82 -1.60 0.17 8.72
CA GLY A 82 -0.31 -0.04 8.06
C GLY A 82 -0.17 -1.44 7.48
N VAL A 83 -0.27 -2.46 8.33
CA VAL A 83 0.02 -3.86 7.93
C VAL A 83 -1.07 -4.42 7.03
N PHE A 84 -2.34 -4.15 7.30
CA PHE A 84 -3.43 -4.70 6.48
C PHE A 84 -3.81 -3.78 5.31
N GLY A 85 -3.99 -2.48 5.55
CA GLY A 85 -4.45 -1.53 4.53
C GLY A 85 -3.34 -1.04 3.61
N MET A 86 -2.31 -0.41 4.16
CA MET A 86 -1.28 0.26 3.35
C MET A 86 -0.38 -0.70 2.58
N ARG A 87 -0.07 -1.86 3.14
CA ARG A 87 0.67 -2.89 2.41
C ARG A 87 -0.14 -3.38 1.21
N LEU A 88 -1.43 -3.68 1.42
CA LEU A 88 -2.31 -4.10 0.34
C LEU A 88 -2.43 -3.02 -0.74
N ALA A 89 -2.62 -1.76 -0.36
CA ALA A 89 -2.68 -0.65 -1.30
C ALA A 89 -1.39 -0.47 -2.11
N GLY A 90 -0.22 -0.55 -1.45
CA GLY A 90 1.09 -0.47 -2.12
C GLY A 90 1.32 -1.62 -3.11
N ALA A 91 1.02 -2.86 -2.71
CA ALA A 91 1.15 -4.03 -3.58
C ALA A 91 0.17 -3.99 -4.77
N THR A 92 -1.06 -3.52 -4.54
CA THR A 92 -2.05 -3.31 -5.61
C THR A 92 -1.54 -2.30 -6.64
N ALA A 93 -1.10 -1.14 -6.17
CA ALA A 93 -0.57 -0.09 -7.05
C ALA A 93 0.68 -0.57 -7.82
N ARG A 94 1.59 -1.32 -7.17
CA ARG A 94 2.74 -1.94 -7.84
C ARG A 94 2.30 -2.88 -8.96
N ALA A 95 1.34 -3.75 -8.71
CA ALA A 95 0.84 -4.68 -9.73
C ALA A 95 0.26 -3.95 -10.94
N MET A 96 -0.55 -2.92 -10.71
CA MET A 96 -1.12 -2.08 -11.78
C MET A 96 -0.04 -1.32 -12.57
N LEU A 97 1.00 -0.83 -11.90
CA LEU A 97 2.13 -0.17 -12.55
C LEU A 97 2.96 -1.14 -13.38
N LEU A 98 3.17 -2.38 -12.91
CA LEU A 98 3.84 -3.42 -13.68
C LEU A 98 3.05 -3.78 -14.94
N GLU A 99 1.72 -3.90 -14.85
CA GLU A 99 0.86 -4.17 -16.00
C GLU A 99 0.90 -3.01 -17.01
N ALA A 100 0.75 -1.76 -16.56
CA ALA A 100 0.90 -0.59 -17.42
C ALA A 100 2.30 -0.50 -18.06
N GLY A 101 3.33 -0.91 -17.32
CA GLY A 101 4.70 -1.01 -17.80
C GLY A 101 4.87 -2.08 -18.87
N ALA A 102 4.24 -3.24 -18.71
CA ALA A 102 4.24 -4.32 -19.69
C ALA A 102 3.65 -3.85 -21.04
N GLU A 103 2.52 -3.18 -20.99
CA GLU A 103 1.91 -2.57 -22.17
C GLU A 103 2.82 -1.52 -22.82
N LYS A 104 3.36 -0.59 -22.02
CA LYS A 104 4.22 0.51 -22.54
C LYS A 104 5.53 0.01 -23.13
N LEU A 105 6.16 -0.97 -22.51
CA LEU A 105 7.45 -1.51 -22.94
C LEU A 105 7.31 -2.65 -23.96
N GLY A 106 6.09 -3.20 -24.16
CA GLY A 106 5.83 -4.27 -25.10
C GLY A 106 6.52 -5.59 -24.73
N VAL A 107 6.52 -5.92 -23.42
CA VAL A 107 7.15 -7.13 -22.85
C VAL A 107 6.21 -7.78 -21.83
N PRO A 108 6.34 -9.08 -21.56
CA PRO A 108 5.57 -9.75 -20.52
C PRO A 108 5.80 -9.09 -19.15
N MET A 109 4.76 -9.00 -18.31
CA MET A 109 4.86 -8.49 -16.96
C MET A 109 5.85 -9.29 -16.10
N SER A 110 6.00 -10.60 -16.36
CA SER A 110 6.95 -11.49 -15.69
C SER A 110 8.42 -11.08 -15.86
N ASP A 111 8.73 -10.31 -16.90
CA ASP A 111 10.09 -9.88 -17.24
C ASP A 111 10.41 -8.49 -16.66
N LEU A 112 9.47 -7.94 -15.91
CA LEU A 112 9.55 -6.60 -15.33
C LEU A 112 9.79 -6.65 -13.83
N THR A 113 10.57 -5.69 -13.36
CA THR A 113 10.82 -5.44 -11.94
C THR A 113 10.43 -4.01 -11.59
N ALA A 114 9.73 -3.83 -10.47
CA ALA A 114 9.50 -2.52 -9.89
C ALA A 114 10.66 -2.19 -8.93
N ARG A 115 11.25 -0.99 -9.06
CA ARG A 115 12.31 -0.50 -8.17
C ARG A 115 12.47 1.01 -8.29
N ASP A 116 12.63 1.68 -7.16
CA ASP A 116 12.95 3.11 -7.07
C ASP A 116 12.02 3.98 -7.93
N SER A 117 10.70 3.78 -7.81
CA SER A 117 9.65 4.49 -8.57
C SER A 117 9.73 4.28 -10.10
N ARG A 118 10.26 3.15 -10.53
CA ARG A 118 10.36 2.76 -11.94
C ARG A 118 9.94 1.32 -12.16
N VAL A 119 9.42 1.05 -13.35
CA VAL A 119 9.26 -0.30 -13.90
C VAL A 119 10.39 -0.54 -14.89
N ILE A 120 11.14 -1.61 -14.71
CA ILE A 120 12.39 -1.91 -15.41
C ILE A 120 12.29 -3.27 -16.09
N HIS A 121 12.67 -3.35 -17.37
CA HIS A 121 12.94 -4.58 -18.07
C HIS A 121 14.44 -4.85 -18.03
N GLU A 122 14.89 -5.69 -17.08
CA GLU A 122 16.30 -5.90 -16.79
C GLU A 122 17.11 -6.40 -17.99
N ALA A 123 16.52 -7.27 -18.83
CA ALA A 123 17.19 -7.84 -19.99
C ALA A 123 17.62 -6.81 -21.04
N THR A 124 16.92 -5.68 -21.15
CA THR A 124 17.23 -4.64 -22.16
C THR A 124 17.60 -3.30 -21.55
N GLY A 125 17.49 -3.13 -20.23
CA GLY A 125 17.71 -1.87 -19.55
C GLY A 125 16.63 -0.81 -19.81
N ARG A 126 15.57 -1.13 -20.59
CA ARG A 126 14.45 -0.20 -20.81
C ARG A 126 13.65 -0.05 -19.52
N SER A 127 13.15 1.16 -19.30
CA SER A 127 12.35 1.43 -18.10
C SER A 127 11.34 2.56 -18.34
N ALA A 128 10.33 2.63 -17.48
CA ALA A 128 9.38 3.72 -17.40
C ALA A 128 9.22 4.15 -15.94
N THR A 129 9.06 5.45 -15.70
CA THR A 129 8.80 5.98 -14.35
C THR A 129 7.36 5.76 -13.95
N TYR A 130 7.08 5.73 -12.66
CA TYR A 130 5.70 5.64 -12.16
C TYR A 130 4.84 6.81 -12.64
N GLY A 131 5.41 8.02 -12.73
CA GLY A 131 4.71 9.18 -13.28
C GLY A 131 4.25 8.99 -14.73
N GLU A 132 5.07 8.34 -15.55
CA GLU A 132 4.72 8.03 -16.96
C GLU A 132 3.66 6.92 -17.07
N LEU A 133 3.50 6.09 -16.05
CA LEU A 133 2.59 4.93 -16.05
C LEU A 133 1.28 5.22 -15.30
N ALA A 134 1.25 6.20 -14.41
CA ALA A 134 0.16 6.44 -13.46
C ALA A 134 -1.21 6.59 -14.14
N ALA A 135 -1.28 7.36 -15.23
CA ALA A 135 -2.54 7.57 -15.96
C ALA A 135 -3.09 6.25 -16.55
N ARG A 136 -2.22 5.38 -17.08
CA ARG A 136 -2.64 4.09 -17.61
C ARG A 136 -2.96 3.11 -16.47
N ALA A 137 -2.12 3.06 -15.45
CA ALA A 137 -2.34 2.20 -14.29
C ALA A 137 -3.69 2.47 -13.62
N SER A 138 -4.06 3.75 -13.43
CA SER A 138 -5.34 4.12 -12.82
C SER A 138 -6.59 3.74 -13.62
N ALA A 139 -6.43 3.40 -14.90
CA ALA A 139 -7.52 2.96 -15.77
C ALA A 139 -7.64 1.42 -15.86
N LEU A 140 -6.76 0.67 -15.19
CA LEU A 140 -6.81 -0.78 -15.13
C LEU A 140 -7.78 -1.25 -14.05
N ASP A 141 -8.29 -2.46 -14.21
CA ASP A 141 -9.05 -3.13 -13.16
C ASP A 141 -8.16 -3.47 -11.97
N LEU A 142 -8.74 -3.44 -10.77
CA LEU A 142 -8.01 -3.81 -9.56
C LEU A 142 -7.63 -5.30 -9.59
N PRO A 143 -6.35 -5.64 -9.39
CA PRO A 143 -5.92 -7.04 -9.36
C PRO A 143 -6.56 -7.78 -8.19
N SER A 144 -6.96 -9.03 -8.41
CA SER A 144 -7.44 -9.90 -7.35
C SER A 144 -6.24 -10.52 -6.62
N GLY A 145 -6.03 -10.14 -5.35
CA GLY A 145 -5.00 -10.73 -4.50
C GLY A 145 -3.57 -10.34 -4.91
N PRO A 146 -3.19 -9.06 -4.83
CA PRO A 146 -1.83 -8.63 -5.12
C PRO A 146 -0.84 -9.31 -4.15
N GLN A 147 0.32 -9.73 -4.67
CA GLN A 147 1.33 -10.39 -3.86
C GLN A 147 2.03 -9.39 -2.95
N LEU A 148 1.97 -9.65 -1.64
CA LEU A 148 2.70 -8.89 -0.64
C LEU A 148 4.15 -9.38 -0.56
N LYS A 149 5.07 -8.48 -0.27
CA LYS A 149 6.47 -8.82 0.01
C LYS A 149 6.59 -9.65 1.29
N SER A 150 7.50 -10.59 1.29
CA SER A 150 7.99 -11.23 2.50
C SER A 150 8.91 -10.28 3.28
N ARG A 151 9.21 -10.60 4.53
CA ARG A 151 10.11 -9.76 5.36
C ARG A 151 11.53 -9.69 4.80
N GLU A 152 11.98 -10.73 4.15
CA GLU A 152 13.29 -10.85 3.54
C GLU A 152 13.47 -9.94 2.32
N GLU A 153 12.36 -9.53 1.70
CA GLU A 153 12.34 -8.61 0.56
C GLU A 153 12.31 -7.14 0.97
N TYR A 154 12.16 -6.85 2.28
CA TYR A 154 12.10 -5.46 2.76
C TYR A 154 13.44 -4.74 2.62
N ARG A 155 13.39 -3.51 2.12
CA ARG A 155 14.54 -2.62 1.94
C ARG A 155 14.42 -1.35 2.76
N LEU A 156 13.21 -0.85 2.94
CA LEU A 156 12.92 0.39 3.64
C LEU A 156 12.43 0.11 5.07
N VAL A 157 11.51 -0.81 5.25
CA VAL A 157 10.97 -1.17 6.57
C VAL A 157 12.05 -1.84 7.41
N GLY A 158 12.27 -1.30 8.63
CA GLY A 158 13.36 -1.73 9.52
C GLY A 158 14.60 -0.85 9.45
N THR A 159 14.67 0.10 8.52
CA THR A 159 15.75 1.10 8.49
C THR A 159 15.38 2.34 9.32
N SER A 160 16.40 3.10 9.73
CA SER A 160 16.21 4.36 10.43
C SER A 160 15.84 5.46 9.43
N GLN A 161 14.64 6.04 9.58
CA GLN A 161 14.17 7.14 8.76
C GLN A 161 13.82 8.36 9.63
N ASN A 162 13.99 9.54 9.07
CA ASN A 162 13.53 10.76 9.71
C ASN A 162 12.00 10.73 9.85
N ARG A 163 11.48 11.28 10.94
CA ARG A 163 10.04 11.36 11.14
C ARG A 163 9.41 12.32 10.14
N ALA A 164 8.38 11.87 9.43
CA ALA A 164 7.66 12.67 8.43
C ALA A 164 6.92 13.88 9.03
N ASP A 165 6.60 13.83 10.34
CA ASP A 165 5.89 14.87 11.07
C ASP A 165 6.82 15.89 11.80
N ILE A 166 8.12 15.77 11.62
CA ILE A 166 9.11 16.71 12.18
C ILE A 166 9.78 17.43 11.01
N PRO A 167 9.65 18.77 10.91
CA PRO A 167 10.38 19.53 9.91
C PRO A 167 11.89 19.26 10.02
N SER A 168 12.55 19.10 8.87
CA SER A 168 14.02 19.09 8.84
C SER A 168 14.54 20.40 9.41
N LYS A 169 15.38 20.31 10.45
CA LYS A 169 16.06 21.48 11.01
C LYS A 169 17.11 21.99 10.05
#